data_7ca5b3879678ed36e27ac49de134a955
#
_entry.id   7ca5b3879678ed36e27ac49de134a955
#
_cell.length_a   1.000
_cell.length_b   1.000
_cell.length_c   1.000
_cell.angle_alpha   90.00
_cell.angle_beta   90.00
_cell.angle_gamma   90.00
#
_symmetry.space_group_name_H-M   'P 1'
#
loop_
_entity.id
_entity.type
_entity.pdbx_description
1 polymer ?
#
loop_
_entity_poly.entity_id
_entity_poly.type
_entity_poly.pdbx_seq_one_letter_code
_entity_poly.pdbx_strand_id
1 'polypeptide(L)'
;MLFLTLFSCLKRKHVMTTSAQTRANDLFRQLVILLATPLIWLFSSLGIFLESARSPSEFSDLSVNWLVPQTFAFAIWGPIFLGVFAYGIIQMLPKNGARKVYRNSGWCIAVGLWGVAGWGLITAYVPDHLVEVFASLIFVPTVAALVLGMIKLWRGRNVLSVLEKWLVLTPISLIAGWCSIAFFVGLNGVIWKFVEPLGWNIRATAMSVLGLGLWWAIYILRQGALNKVYAIPIIWGLGFLTLRHLGQSGDAFIATTALFGILAIFLAASIRGQTSPKIW
;
A
#
# COMPACT_ATOMS: atom_id res chain seq x y z
N MET A 1 4.82 13.41 -58.06
CA MET A 1 4.87 12.06 -57.54
C MET A 1 5.95 11.87 -56.45
N LEU A 2 7.14 12.46 -56.52
CA LEU A 2 8.21 12.35 -55.53
C LEU A 2 7.86 12.95 -54.13
N PHE A 3 7.07 14.04 -54.08
CA PHE A 3 6.70 14.72 -52.82
C PHE A 3 5.76 13.88 -51.91
N LEU A 4 4.86 13.12 -52.55
CA LEU A 4 3.93 12.24 -51.79
C LEU A 4 4.63 11.04 -51.18
N THR A 5 5.69 10.51 -51.82
CA THR A 5 6.51 9.41 -51.30
C THR A 5 7.42 9.83 -50.13
N LEU A 6 7.98 11.05 -50.21
CA LEU A 6 8.79 11.60 -49.09
C LEU A 6 7.91 11.87 -47.84
N PHE A 7 6.71 12.45 -48.02
CA PHE A 7 5.80 12.66 -46.89
C PHE A 7 5.29 11.38 -46.26
N SER A 8 5.06 10.32 -47.05
CA SER A 8 4.66 9.01 -46.53
C SER A 8 5.82 8.32 -45.78
N CYS A 9 7.07 8.53 -46.25
CA CYS A 9 8.26 7.97 -45.60
C CYS A 9 8.58 8.68 -44.28
N LEU A 10 8.44 10.01 -44.21
CA LEU A 10 8.61 10.80 -42.97
C LEU A 10 7.52 10.49 -41.96
N LYS A 11 6.26 10.35 -42.40
CA LYS A 11 5.15 9.95 -41.55
C LYS A 11 5.32 8.53 -41.00
N ARG A 12 5.82 7.59 -41.79
CA ARG A 12 6.18 6.23 -41.37
C ARG A 12 7.34 6.23 -40.36
N LYS A 13 8.39 7.00 -40.57
CA LYS A 13 9.50 7.13 -39.61
C LYS A 13 9.02 7.71 -38.29
N HIS A 14 8.21 8.75 -38.31
CA HIS A 14 7.68 9.38 -37.09
C HIS A 14 6.74 8.43 -36.32
N VAL A 15 5.88 7.69 -37.00
CA VAL A 15 4.99 6.68 -36.38
C VAL A 15 5.79 5.49 -35.83
N MET A 16 6.85 5.05 -36.51
CA MET A 16 7.70 3.96 -36.02
C MET A 16 8.54 4.37 -34.81
N THR A 17 9.08 5.59 -34.77
CA THR A 17 9.81 6.09 -33.60
C THR A 17 8.91 6.26 -32.39
N THR A 18 7.69 6.77 -32.55
CA THR A 18 6.71 6.88 -31.45
C THR A 18 6.27 5.52 -30.93
N SER A 19 6.08 4.52 -31.78
CA SER A 19 5.71 3.17 -31.35
C SER A 19 6.85 2.44 -30.62
N ALA A 20 8.09 2.58 -31.07
CA ALA A 20 9.26 2.03 -30.41
C ALA A 20 9.49 2.68 -29.02
N GLN A 21 9.39 3.99 -28.94
CA GLN A 21 9.49 4.74 -27.69
C GLN A 21 8.40 4.32 -26.68
N THR A 22 7.17 4.11 -27.14
CA THR A 22 6.07 3.65 -26.29
C THR A 22 6.34 2.25 -25.74
N ARG A 23 6.87 1.34 -26.56
CA ARG A 23 7.25 -0.02 -26.11
C ARG A 23 8.40 0.01 -25.11
N ALA A 24 9.41 0.84 -25.33
CA ALA A 24 10.52 1.00 -24.40
C ALA A 24 10.04 1.51 -23.03
N ASN A 25 9.15 2.50 -23.00
CA ASN A 25 8.54 3.01 -21.77
C ASN A 25 7.70 1.95 -21.04
N ASP A 26 6.94 1.13 -21.78
CA ASP A 26 6.18 0.03 -21.19
C ASP A 26 7.10 -1.01 -20.56
N LEU A 27 8.16 -1.42 -21.26
CA LEU A 27 9.15 -2.37 -20.76
C LEU A 27 9.88 -1.80 -19.53
N PHE A 28 10.30 -0.54 -19.57
CA PHE A 28 10.95 0.11 -18.44
C PHE A 28 10.05 0.12 -17.19
N ARG A 29 8.79 0.51 -17.33
CA ARG A 29 7.80 0.44 -16.24
C ARG A 29 7.66 -0.99 -15.68
N GLN A 30 7.58 -1.99 -16.58
CA GLN A 30 7.44 -3.39 -16.21
C GLN A 30 8.66 -3.88 -15.43
N LEU A 31 9.87 -3.53 -15.86
CA LEU A 31 11.12 -3.89 -15.19
C LEU A 31 11.23 -3.21 -13.82
N VAL A 32 10.89 -1.93 -13.72
CA VAL A 32 10.88 -1.20 -12.44
C VAL A 32 9.96 -1.87 -11.42
N ILE A 33 8.77 -2.29 -11.85
CA ILE A 33 7.84 -3.01 -10.97
C ILE A 33 8.39 -4.39 -10.60
N LEU A 34 8.87 -5.16 -11.58
CA LEU A 34 9.40 -6.51 -11.34
C LEU A 34 10.55 -6.49 -10.33
N LEU A 35 11.48 -5.53 -10.47
CA LEU A 35 12.60 -5.39 -9.54
C LEU A 35 12.17 -5.02 -8.12
N ALA A 36 11.15 -4.18 -7.98
CA ALA A 36 10.64 -3.80 -6.67
C ALA A 36 10.10 -5.00 -5.88
N THR A 37 9.47 -5.97 -6.55
CA THR A 37 8.74 -7.06 -5.87
C THR A 37 9.62 -7.99 -5.00
N PRO A 38 10.78 -8.50 -5.45
CA PRO A 38 11.67 -9.25 -4.58
C PRO A 38 12.40 -8.36 -3.57
N LEU A 39 12.68 -7.09 -3.91
CA LEU A 39 13.37 -6.16 -3.01
C LEU A 39 12.54 -5.77 -1.80
N ILE A 40 11.22 -5.69 -1.93
CA ILE A 40 10.33 -5.48 -0.79
C ILE A 40 10.52 -6.61 0.22
N TRP A 41 10.48 -7.85 -0.23
CA TRP A 41 10.67 -9.00 0.65
C TRP A 41 12.07 -9.02 1.25
N LEU A 42 13.10 -8.88 0.42
CA LEU A 42 14.50 -8.89 0.85
C LEU A 42 14.73 -7.82 1.93
N PHE A 43 14.36 -6.56 1.69
CA PHE A 43 14.63 -5.46 2.61
C PHE A 43 13.81 -5.53 3.90
N SER A 44 12.57 -6.02 3.82
CA SER A 44 11.76 -6.25 5.02
C SER A 44 12.19 -7.47 5.85
N SER A 45 13.04 -8.34 5.29
CA SER A 45 13.52 -9.55 5.95
C SER A 45 14.98 -9.46 6.39
N LEU A 46 15.64 -8.32 6.23
CA LEU A 46 17.07 -8.16 6.54
C LEU A 46 17.39 -8.54 8.00
N GLY A 47 16.55 -8.16 8.96
CA GLY A 47 16.73 -8.53 10.38
C GLY A 47 16.61 -10.03 10.68
N ILE A 48 16.17 -10.86 9.71
CA ILE A 48 16.19 -12.32 9.84
C ILE A 48 17.58 -12.88 9.50
N PHE A 49 18.29 -12.23 8.58
CA PHE A 49 19.54 -12.74 8.01
C PHE A 49 20.78 -12.01 8.50
N LEU A 50 20.63 -10.78 9.00
CA LEU A 50 21.73 -9.91 9.41
C LEU A 50 21.48 -9.38 10.81
N GLU A 51 22.37 -9.72 11.74
CA GLU A 51 22.33 -9.24 13.15
C GLU A 51 22.45 -7.70 13.25
N SER A 52 23.03 -7.06 12.22
CA SER A 52 23.16 -5.61 12.13
C SER A 52 21.89 -4.89 11.67
N ALA A 53 20.86 -5.63 11.24
CA ALA A 53 19.63 -5.08 10.71
C ALA A 53 18.46 -5.39 11.66
N ARG A 54 17.56 -4.42 11.81
CA ARG A 54 16.36 -4.57 12.64
C ARG A 54 15.23 -5.22 11.85
N SER A 55 14.49 -6.12 12.48
CA SER A 55 13.26 -6.68 11.92
C SER A 55 12.08 -5.70 12.04
N PRO A 56 11.00 -5.86 11.25
CA PRO A 56 9.80 -5.03 11.40
C PRO A 56 9.11 -5.16 12.76
N SER A 57 9.22 -6.31 13.44
CA SER A 57 8.71 -6.49 14.80
C SER A 57 9.54 -5.71 15.82
N GLU A 58 10.86 -5.81 15.76
CA GLU A 58 11.76 -5.04 16.63
C GLU A 58 11.57 -3.52 16.42
N PHE A 59 11.40 -3.08 15.16
CA PHE A 59 11.04 -1.69 14.88
C PHE A 59 9.73 -1.29 15.59
N SER A 60 8.72 -2.15 15.58
CA SER A 60 7.43 -1.86 16.21
C SER A 60 7.51 -1.80 17.74
N ASP A 61 8.53 -2.39 18.34
CA ASP A 61 8.74 -2.43 19.79
C ASP A 61 9.62 -1.28 20.32
N LEU A 62 10.17 -0.43 19.41
CA LEU A 62 11.04 0.68 19.80
C LEU A 62 10.34 1.80 20.57
N SER A 63 9.05 1.96 20.42
CA SER A 63 8.31 3.04 21.04
C SER A 63 7.08 2.57 21.79
N VAL A 64 6.67 3.38 22.78
CA VAL A 64 5.39 3.20 23.46
C VAL A 64 4.29 3.66 22.49
N ASN A 65 3.83 2.73 21.67
CA ASN A 65 2.80 3.00 20.67
C ASN A 65 1.58 2.09 20.87
N TRP A 66 0.50 2.69 21.31
CA TRP A 66 -0.73 1.97 21.66
C TRP A 66 -1.53 1.50 20.43
N LEU A 67 -1.19 1.94 19.21
CA LEU A 67 -1.81 1.46 17.97
C LEU A 67 -1.06 0.30 17.29
N VAL A 68 0.09 -0.11 17.80
CA VAL A 68 0.78 -1.31 17.30
C VAL A 68 -0.07 -2.54 17.62
N PRO A 69 -0.44 -3.36 16.63
CA PRO A 69 -1.21 -4.59 16.88
C PRO A 69 -0.31 -5.68 17.51
N GLN A 70 -0.92 -6.79 17.94
CA GLN A 70 -0.15 -7.98 18.33
C GLN A 70 0.81 -8.42 17.22
N THR A 71 1.98 -8.95 17.59
CA THR A 71 3.06 -9.33 16.66
C THR A 71 2.60 -10.26 15.54
N PHE A 72 1.68 -11.20 15.82
CA PHE A 72 1.13 -12.09 14.79
C PHE A 72 0.40 -11.36 13.65
N ALA A 73 -0.03 -10.12 13.85
CA ALA A 73 -0.61 -9.30 12.78
C ALA A 73 0.33 -9.15 11.57
N PHE A 74 1.64 -9.13 11.80
CA PHE A 74 2.66 -8.99 10.75
C PHE A 74 2.77 -10.22 9.84
N ALA A 75 2.19 -11.37 10.21
CA ALA A 75 2.14 -12.55 9.35
C ALA A 75 1.43 -12.28 8.01
N ILE A 76 0.59 -11.23 7.93
CA ILE A 76 -0.08 -10.82 6.69
C ILE A 76 0.92 -10.41 5.58
N TRP A 77 2.14 -10.04 5.93
CA TRP A 77 3.16 -9.73 4.93
C TRP A 77 3.49 -10.92 4.01
N GLY A 78 3.44 -12.14 4.53
CA GLY A 78 3.70 -13.36 3.73
C GLY A 78 2.81 -13.45 2.48
N PRO A 79 1.49 -13.54 2.62
CA PRO A 79 0.58 -13.57 1.48
C PRO A 79 0.62 -12.28 0.63
N ILE A 80 0.86 -11.10 1.22
CA ILE A 80 1.02 -9.85 0.48
C ILE A 80 2.25 -9.92 -0.43
N PHE A 81 3.42 -10.30 0.09
CA PHE A 81 4.67 -10.37 -0.69
C PHE A 81 4.58 -11.39 -1.81
N LEU A 82 4.02 -12.58 -1.53
CA LEU A 82 3.81 -13.61 -2.54
C LEU A 82 2.90 -13.10 -3.66
N GLY A 83 1.80 -12.45 -3.30
CA GLY A 83 0.87 -11.88 -4.28
C GLY A 83 1.47 -10.74 -5.10
N VAL A 84 2.23 -9.84 -4.47
CA VAL A 84 2.92 -8.74 -5.16
C VAL A 84 4.01 -9.27 -6.10
N PHE A 85 4.71 -10.33 -5.73
CA PHE A 85 5.67 -11.00 -6.60
C PHE A 85 4.97 -11.61 -7.83
N ALA A 86 3.84 -12.32 -7.62
CA ALA A 86 3.02 -12.84 -8.72
C ALA A 86 2.52 -11.72 -9.65
N TYR A 87 2.11 -10.57 -9.10
CA TYR A 87 1.78 -9.39 -9.89
C TYR A 87 2.95 -8.93 -10.75
N GLY A 88 4.16 -8.84 -10.17
CA GLY A 88 5.38 -8.48 -10.89
C GLY A 88 5.63 -9.35 -12.11
N ILE A 89 5.43 -10.66 -11.99
CA ILE A 89 5.57 -11.62 -13.09
C ILE A 89 4.47 -11.42 -14.15
N ILE A 90 3.20 -11.36 -13.71
CA ILE A 90 2.06 -11.29 -14.64
C ILE A 90 2.09 -10.02 -15.49
N GLN A 91 2.43 -8.88 -14.90
CA GLN A 91 2.49 -7.63 -15.63
C GLN A 91 3.64 -7.62 -16.68
N MET A 92 4.67 -8.49 -16.52
CA MET A 92 5.75 -8.67 -17.50
C MET A 92 5.34 -9.45 -18.74
N LEU A 93 4.23 -10.19 -18.71
CA LEU A 93 3.81 -10.96 -19.89
C LEU A 93 3.65 -10.03 -21.10
N PRO A 94 4.15 -10.44 -22.30
CA PRO A 94 4.18 -9.58 -23.49
C PRO A 94 2.83 -8.96 -23.86
N LYS A 95 1.74 -9.70 -23.64
CA LYS A 95 0.37 -9.24 -23.90
C LYS A 95 -0.09 -8.12 -22.96
N ASN A 96 0.56 -7.94 -21.80
CA ASN A 96 0.12 -7.03 -20.73
C ASN A 96 0.79 -5.66 -20.81
N GLY A 97 1.99 -5.54 -21.35
CA GLY A 97 2.75 -4.30 -21.41
C GLY A 97 1.97 -3.13 -22.02
N ALA A 98 1.31 -3.36 -23.14
CA ALA A 98 0.57 -2.34 -23.87
C ALA A 98 -0.88 -2.11 -23.38
N ARG A 99 -1.40 -2.94 -22.47
CA ARG A 99 -2.81 -2.83 -22.01
C ARG A 99 -3.02 -1.58 -21.17
N LYS A 100 -4.06 -0.82 -21.51
CA LYS A 100 -4.38 0.46 -20.86
C LYS A 100 -4.51 0.35 -19.33
N VAL A 101 -5.02 -0.76 -18.81
CA VAL A 101 -5.18 -0.98 -17.37
C VAL A 101 -3.84 -1.00 -16.64
N TYR A 102 -2.81 -1.64 -17.22
CA TYR A 102 -1.46 -1.68 -16.65
C TYR A 102 -0.71 -0.36 -16.85
N ARG A 103 -0.88 0.31 -18.00
CA ARG A 103 -0.28 1.64 -18.24
C ARG A 103 -0.81 2.69 -17.26
N ASN A 104 -2.11 2.71 -17.02
CA ASN A 104 -2.75 3.73 -16.17
C ASN A 104 -2.39 3.58 -14.70
N SER A 105 -2.21 2.35 -14.21
CA SER A 105 -1.93 2.07 -12.78
C SER A 105 -0.46 1.87 -12.48
N GLY A 106 0.33 1.42 -13.47
CA GLY A 106 1.64 0.84 -13.24
C GLY A 106 2.65 1.77 -12.58
N TRP A 107 2.73 3.03 -12.99
CA TRP A 107 3.66 3.98 -12.36
C TRP A 107 3.28 4.31 -10.91
N CYS A 108 1.99 4.44 -10.62
CA CYS A 108 1.55 4.62 -9.24
C CYS A 108 1.94 3.38 -8.39
N ILE A 109 1.73 2.18 -8.92
CA ILE A 109 2.11 0.95 -8.23
C ILE A 109 3.63 0.87 -8.07
N ALA A 110 4.42 1.21 -9.11
CA ALA A 110 5.87 1.23 -9.04
C ALA A 110 6.37 2.13 -7.89
N VAL A 111 5.91 3.38 -7.83
CA VAL A 111 6.26 4.32 -6.75
C VAL A 111 5.90 3.74 -5.39
N GLY A 112 4.71 3.17 -5.25
CA GLY A 112 4.28 2.55 -4.00
C GLY A 112 5.13 1.37 -3.58
N LEU A 113 5.46 0.45 -4.49
CA LEU A 113 6.29 -0.71 -4.20
C LEU A 113 7.72 -0.33 -3.82
N TRP A 114 8.33 0.60 -4.54
CA TRP A 114 9.66 1.12 -4.18
C TRP A 114 9.63 1.87 -2.84
N GLY A 115 8.53 2.56 -2.52
CA GLY A 115 8.35 3.17 -1.22
C GLY A 115 8.29 2.15 -0.08
N VAL A 116 7.63 1.01 -0.27
CA VAL A 116 7.64 -0.10 0.72
C VAL A 116 9.03 -0.72 0.83
N ALA A 117 9.76 -0.92 -0.27
CA ALA A 117 11.14 -1.40 -0.24
C ALA A 117 12.06 -0.42 0.53
N GLY A 118 11.94 0.88 0.26
CA GLY A 118 12.67 1.93 0.98
C GLY A 118 12.32 1.98 2.47
N TRP A 119 11.05 1.77 2.82
CA TRP A 119 10.63 1.64 4.21
C TRP A 119 11.32 0.46 4.91
N GLY A 120 11.45 -0.69 4.25
CA GLY A 120 12.18 -1.84 4.78
C GLY A 120 13.65 -1.50 5.10
N LEU A 121 14.35 -0.75 4.25
CA LEU A 121 15.72 -0.29 4.52
C LEU A 121 15.77 0.73 5.66
N ILE A 122 14.82 1.68 5.71
CA ILE A 122 14.76 2.69 6.78
C ILE A 122 14.58 2.00 8.12
N THR A 123 13.62 1.07 8.23
CA THR A 123 13.35 0.37 9.50
C THR A 123 14.49 -0.54 9.92
N ALA A 124 15.25 -1.08 8.97
CA ALA A 124 16.40 -1.94 9.24
C ALA A 124 17.63 -1.19 9.79
N TYR A 125 17.92 0.01 9.29
CA TYR A 125 19.23 0.65 9.51
C TYR A 125 19.19 2.06 10.08
N VAL A 126 18.08 2.79 9.99
CA VAL A 126 18.04 4.16 10.52
C VAL A 126 18.06 4.13 12.06
N PRO A 127 18.85 5.00 12.74
CA PRO A 127 18.93 5.07 14.19
C PRO A 127 17.56 5.25 14.88
N ASP A 128 17.39 4.68 16.07
CA ASP A 128 16.13 4.59 16.82
C ASP A 128 15.41 5.92 17.01
N HIS A 129 16.16 6.99 17.25
CA HIS A 129 15.60 8.33 17.47
C HIS A 129 15.00 8.97 16.20
N LEU A 130 15.38 8.51 15.01
CA LEU A 130 14.96 9.05 13.70
C LEU A 130 14.06 8.13 12.91
N VAL A 131 14.14 6.80 13.14
CA VAL A 131 13.52 5.78 12.27
C VAL A 131 12.02 5.97 12.10
N GLU A 132 11.27 6.29 13.15
CA GLU A 132 9.82 6.48 13.07
C GLU A 132 9.44 7.68 12.19
N VAL A 133 10.20 8.77 12.28
CA VAL A 133 9.97 9.97 11.47
C VAL A 133 10.20 9.65 9.98
N PHE A 134 11.35 9.05 9.66
CA PHE A 134 11.67 8.71 8.27
C PHE A 134 10.74 7.64 7.70
N ALA A 135 10.39 6.61 8.51
CA ALA A 135 9.43 5.58 8.12
C ALA A 135 8.04 6.15 7.84
N SER A 136 7.59 7.12 8.64
CA SER A 136 6.31 7.80 8.43
C SER A 136 6.35 8.73 7.22
N LEU A 137 7.45 9.47 7.03
CA LEU A 137 7.60 10.37 5.88
C LEU A 137 7.57 9.64 4.54
N ILE A 138 8.30 8.52 4.41
CA ILE A 138 8.28 7.74 3.16
C ILE A 138 6.90 7.12 2.90
N PHE A 139 6.12 6.82 3.95
CA PHE A 139 4.79 6.25 3.78
C PHE A 139 3.76 7.23 3.23
N VAL A 140 3.93 8.55 3.37
CA VAL A 140 3.02 9.53 2.77
C VAL A 140 2.88 9.32 1.25
N PRO A 141 3.95 9.44 0.44
CA PRO A 141 3.85 9.19 -1.00
C PRO A 141 3.58 7.70 -1.33
N THR A 142 4.06 6.77 -0.51
CA THR A 142 3.87 5.33 -0.70
C THR A 142 2.39 4.96 -0.65
N VAL A 143 1.68 5.34 0.40
CA VAL A 143 0.24 5.04 0.58
C VAL A 143 -0.58 5.75 -0.49
N ALA A 144 -0.30 7.03 -0.77
CA ALA A 144 -0.98 7.77 -1.82
C ALA A 144 -0.84 7.05 -3.18
N ALA A 145 0.37 6.62 -3.53
CA ALA A 145 0.66 5.94 -4.79
C ALA A 145 -0.01 4.57 -4.87
N LEU A 146 0.07 3.74 -3.81
CA LEU A 146 -0.58 2.41 -3.76
C LEU A 146 -2.11 2.53 -3.87
N VAL A 147 -2.72 3.46 -3.14
CA VAL A 147 -4.17 3.69 -3.17
C VAL A 147 -4.61 4.17 -4.55
N LEU A 148 -3.90 5.12 -5.16
CA LEU A 148 -4.20 5.58 -6.52
C LEU A 148 -4.03 4.45 -7.55
N GLY A 149 -2.96 3.65 -7.45
CA GLY A 149 -2.72 2.48 -8.29
C GLY A 149 -3.84 1.45 -8.17
N MET A 150 -4.25 1.13 -6.95
CA MET A 150 -5.38 0.25 -6.65
C MET A 150 -6.70 0.76 -7.26
N ILE A 151 -7.03 2.04 -7.06
CA ILE A 151 -8.25 2.64 -7.60
C ILE A 151 -8.26 2.58 -9.13
N LYS A 152 -7.13 2.88 -9.78
CA LYS A 152 -7.00 2.79 -11.24
C LYS A 152 -7.17 1.36 -11.75
N LEU A 153 -6.58 0.36 -11.09
CA LEU A 153 -6.78 -1.06 -11.39
C LEU A 153 -8.25 -1.46 -11.20
N TRP A 154 -8.85 -1.06 -10.09
CA TRP A 154 -10.25 -1.38 -9.80
C TRP A 154 -11.22 -0.82 -10.84
N ARG A 155 -10.99 0.42 -11.27
CA ARG A 155 -11.79 1.04 -12.36
C ARG A 155 -11.64 0.30 -13.68
N GLY A 156 -10.46 -0.27 -13.94
CA GLY A 156 -10.19 -1.10 -15.12
C GLY A 156 -10.51 -2.59 -14.98
N ARG A 157 -11.09 -3.05 -13.87
CA ARG A 157 -11.25 -4.48 -13.54
C ARG A 157 -12.07 -5.31 -14.53
N ASN A 158 -12.93 -4.66 -15.31
CA ASN A 158 -13.80 -5.37 -16.26
C ASN A 158 -13.03 -6.01 -17.44
N VAL A 159 -11.82 -5.48 -17.75
CA VAL A 159 -10.96 -6.06 -18.79
C VAL A 159 -9.96 -7.07 -18.23
N LEU A 160 -9.97 -7.32 -16.93
CA LEU A 160 -9.13 -8.33 -16.27
C LEU A 160 -9.85 -9.68 -16.25
N SER A 161 -9.12 -10.75 -16.60
CA SER A 161 -9.58 -12.11 -16.42
C SER A 161 -9.76 -12.45 -14.93
N VAL A 162 -10.39 -13.56 -14.62
CA VAL A 162 -10.57 -14.04 -13.23
C VAL A 162 -9.20 -14.23 -12.57
N LEU A 163 -8.25 -14.85 -13.26
CA LEU A 163 -6.89 -15.06 -12.76
C LEU A 163 -6.17 -13.74 -12.50
N GLU A 164 -6.30 -12.76 -13.39
CA GLU A 164 -5.71 -11.43 -13.19
C GLU A 164 -6.35 -10.66 -12.02
N LYS A 165 -7.64 -10.85 -11.76
CA LYS A 165 -8.26 -10.26 -10.56
C LYS A 165 -7.62 -10.82 -9.29
N TRP A 166 -7.36 -12.12 -9.24
CA TRP A 166 -6.70 -12.75 -8.10
C TRP A 166 -5.22 -12.40 -7.97
N LEU A 167 -4.46 -12.36 -9.07
CA LEU A 167 -3.01 -12.22 -9.05
C LEU A 167 -2.51 -10.79 -9.32
N VAL A 168 -3.39 -9.85 -9.66
CA VAL A 168 -3.06 -8.44 -9.92
C VAL A 168 -3.84 -7.54 -8.98
N LEU A 169 -5.17 -7.58 -9.04
CA LEU A 169 -6.00 -6.65 -8.27
C LEU A 169 -5.98 -6.96 -6.77
N THR A 170 -6.08 -8.24 -6.39
CA THR A 170 -6.07 -8.66 -4.99
C THR A 170 -4.78 -8.25 -4.25
N PRO A 171 -3.56 -8.59 -4.72
CA PRO A 171 -2.34 -8.23 -4.00
C PRO A 171 -2.15 -6.71 -3.86
N ILE A 172 -2.44 -5.95 -4.92
CA ILE A 172 -2.32 -4.49 -4.87
C ILE A 172 -3.35 -3.88 -3.91
N SER A 173 -4.52 -4.47 -3.79
CA SER A 173 -5.53 -4.05 -2.81
C SER A 173 -5.12 -4.38 -1.38
N LEU A 174 -4.55 -5.56 -1.15
CA LEU A 174 -4.06 -5.99 0.16
C LEU A 174 -2.91 -5.10 0.64
N ILE A 175 -1.88 -4.86 -0.20
CA ILE A 175 -0.76 -4.01 0.20
C ILE A 175 -1.19 -2.55 0.42
N ALA A 176 -2.12 -2.03 -0.40
CA ALA A 176 -2.63 -0.68 -0.22
C ALA A 176 -3.39 -0.53 1.11
N GLY A 177 -4.20 -1.51 1.49
CA GLY A 177 -4.92 -1.52 2.76
C GLY A 177 -3.99 -1.67 3.96
N TRP A 178 -3.03 -2.61 3.89
CA TRP A 178 -2.06 -2.82 4.96
C TRP A 178 -1.16 -1.60 5.18
N CYS A 179 -0.59 -1.03 4.12
CA CYS A 179 0.22 0.19 4.23
C CYS A 179 -0.59 1.40 4.72
N SER A 180 -1.90 1.46 4.43
CA SER A 180 -2.75 2.53 4.96
C SER A 180 -2.82 2.49 6.48
N ILE A 181 -3.09 1.33 7.10
CA ILE A 181 -3.11 1.26 8.57
C ILE A 181 -1.71 1.40 9.16
N ALA A 182 -0.69 0.80 8.56
CA ALA A 182 0.70 0.92 9.02
C ALA A 182 1.16 2.39 9.05
N PHE A 183 0.71 3.21 8.10
CA PHE A 183 0.97 4.65 8.12
C PHE A 183 0.39 5.33 9.37
N PHE A 184 -0.87 5.05 9.73
CA PHE A 184 -1.47 5.65 10.94
C PHE A 184 -0.85 5.13 12.23
N VAL A 185 -0.42 3.87 12.26
CA VAL A 185 0.35 3.33 13.38
C VAL A 185 1.67 4.09 13.54
N GLY A 186 2.45 4.24 12.47
CA GLY A 186 3.68 5.03 12.49
C GLY A 186 3.45 6.50 12.84
N LEU A 187 2.41 7.11 12.27
CA LEU A 187 2.02 8.50 12.57
C LEU A 187 1.70 8.70 14.05
N ASN A 188 1.05 7.72 14.71
CA ASN A 188 0.80 7.79 16.14
C ASN A 188 2.08 7.84 16.96
N GLY A 189 3.09 7.01 16.63
CA GLY A 189 4.39 7.05 17.29
C GLY A 189 5.10 8.38 17.11
N VAL A 190 5.09 8.93 15.89
CA VAL A 190 5.66 10.26 15.62
C VAL A 190 4.93 11.34 16.41
N ILE A 191 3.58 11.40 16.36
CA ILE A 191 2.83 12.41 17.10
C ILE A 191 3.09 12.28 18.61
N TRP A 192 3.12 11.06 19.15
CA TRP A 192 3.39 10.83 20.56
C TRP A 192 4.71 11.45 21.01
N LYS A 193 5.79 11.29 20.27
CA LYS A 193 7.09 11.90 20.58
C LYS A 193 7.04 13.42 20.73
N PHE A 194 6.15 14.10 20.00
CA PHE A 194 6.02 15.56 20.07
C PHE A 194 5.06 16.03 21.16
N VAL A 195 4.05 15.25 21.51
CA VAL A 195 3.00 15.67 22.45
C VAL A 195 3.21 15.16 23.89
N GLU A 196 3.99 14.09 24.05
CA GLU A 196 4.36 13.57 25.39
C GLU A 196 5.03 14.60 26.28
N PRO A 197 6.04 15.39 25.81
CA PRO A 197 6.66 16.42 26.63
C PRO A 197 5.73 17.57 27.01
N LEU A 198 4.59 17.70 26.30
CA LEU A 198 3.55 18.70 26.58
C LEU A 198 2.50 18.20 27.59
N GLY A 199 2.68 16.98 28.14
CA GLY A 199 1.77 16.38 29.11
C GLY A 199 0.46 15.85 28.51
N TRP A 200 0.42 15.56 27.19
CA TRP A 200 -0.77 15.00 26.55
C TRP A 200 -1.04 13.55 27.00
N ASN A 201 -2.29 13.15 26.91
CA ASN A 201 -2.71 11.80 27.26
C ASN A 201 -2.49 10.84 26.10
N ILE A 202 -1.72 9.77 26.30
CA ILE A 202 -1.39 8.76 25.27
C ILE A 202 -2.66 8.10 24.70
N ARG A 203 -3.68 7.83 25.52
CA ARG A 203 -4.96 7.29 25.07
C ARG A 203 -5.66 8.26 24.11
N ALA A 204 -5.73 9.53 24.47
CA ALA A 204 -6.36 10.55 23.62
C ALA A 204 -5.66 10.68 22.27
N THR A 205 -4.33 10.65 22.26
CA THR A 205 -3.52 10.65 21.03
C THR A 205 -3.83 9.42 20.18
N ALA A 206 -3.77 8.21 20.75
CA ALA A 206 -4.05 6.98 20.05
C ALA A 206 -5.48 6.94 19.47
N MET A 207 -6.47 7.34 20.26
CA MET A 207 -7.88 7.39 19.84
C MET A 207 -8.10 8.37 18.68
N SER A 208 -7.47 9.54 18.72
CA SER A 208 -7.57 10.54 17.65
C SER A 208 -6.97 10.02 16.33
N VAL A 209 -5.79 9.41 16.39
CA VAL A 209 -5.14 8.85 15.21
C VAL A 209 -5.88 7.63 14.68
N LEU A 210 -6.40 6.76 15.56
CA LEU A 210 -7.24 5.63 15.16
C LEU A 210 -8.52 6.11 14.45
N GLY A 211 -9.20 7.13 14.99
CA GLY A 211 -10.38 7.75 14.37
C GLY A 211 -10.07 8.31 12.98
N LEU A 212 -8.93 8.99 12.81
CA LEU A 212 -8.47 9.49 11.52
C LEU A 212 -8.18 8.36 10.53
N GLY A 213 -7.55 7.27 10.99
CA GLY A 213 -7.29 6.07 10.17
C GLY A 213 -8.57 5.37 9.72
N LEU A 214 -9.57 5.26 10.60
CA LEU A 214 -10.88 4.71 10.28
C LEU A 214 -11.62 5.58 9.25
N TRP A 215 -11.62 6.90 9.45
CA TRP A 215 -12.18 7.84 8.48
C TRP A 215 -11.52 7.69 7.11
N TRP A 216 -10.18 7.66 7.05
CA TRP A 216 -9.42 7.43 5.82
C TRP A 216 -9.84 6.12 5.14
N ALA A 217 -9.90 5.02 5.89
CA ALA A 217 -10.25 3.71 5.36
C ALA A 217 -11.65 3.68 4.74
N ILE A 218 -12.64 4.27 5.44
CA ILE A 218 -14.02 4.39 4.95
C ILE A 218 -14.07 5.29 3.70
N TYR A 219 -13.35 6.42 3.72
CA TYR A 219 -13.26 7.31 2.58
C TYR A 219 -12.71 6.61 1.34
N ILE A 220 -11.60 5.88 1.47
CA ILE A 220 -11.00 5.14 0.36
C ILE A 220 -11.91 4.02 -0.14
N LEU A 221 -12.56 3.28 0.74
CA LEU A 221 -13.55 2.26 0.34
C LEU A 221 -14.65 2.86 -0.54
N ARG A 222 -15.14 4.02 -0.20
CA ARG A 222 -16.19 4.70 -0.98
C ARG A 222 -15.67 5.23 -2.32
N GLN A 223 -14.47 5.80 -2.37
CA GLN A 223 -13.86 6.28 -3.62
C GLN A 223 -13.43 5.13 -4.55
N GLY A 224 -13.02 4.01 -4.00
CA GLY A 224 -12.61 2.80 -4.72
C GLY A 224 -13.78 1.93 -5.19
N ALA A 225 -15.02 2.45 -5.22
CA ALA A 225 -16.22 1.69 -5.61
C ALA A 225 -16.34 0.34 -4.86
N LEU A 226 -16.11 0.35 -3.55
CA LEU A 226 -16.26 -0.77 -2.63
C LEU A 226 -15.33 -1.96 -2.93
N ASN A 227 -14.06 -1.68 -3.11
CA ASN A 227 -13.05 -2.74 -3.19
C ASN A 227 -12.90 -3.43 -1.82
N LYS A 228 -13.68 -4.48 -1.60
CA LYS A 228 -13.71 -5.21 -0.32
C LYS A 228 -12.37 -5.82 0.06
N VAL A 229 -11.51 -6.12 -0.92
CA VAL A 229 -10.18 -6.68 -0.68
C VAL A 229 -9.28 -5.69 0.06
N TYR A 230 -9.45 -4.39 -0.19
CA TYR A 230 -8.75 -3.33 0.56
C TYR A 230 -9.12 -3.32 2.05
N ALA A 231 -10.34 -3.71 2.41
CA ALA A 231 -10.79 -3.76 3.79
C ALA A 231 -10.18 -4.93 4.60
N ILE A 232 -9.80 -6.03 3.94
CA ILE A 232 -9.32 -7.25 4.61
C ILE A 232 -8.14 -6.97 5.54
N PRO A 233 -7.03 -6.37 5.10
CA PRO A 233 -5.89 -6.10 5.98
C PRO A 233 -6.20 -5.08 7.07
N ILE A 234 -7.15 -4.18 6.86
CA ILE A 234 -7.58 -3.21 7.86
C ILE A 234 -8.32 -3.93 8.99
N ILE A 235 -9.30 -4.78 8.65
CA ILE A 235 -10.02 -5.61 9.62
C ILE A 235 -9.06 -6.54 10.37
N TRP A 236 -8.09 -7.13 9.67
CA TRP A 236 -7.04 -7.95 10.26
C TRP A 236 -6.24 -7.18 11.31
N GLY A 237 -5.70 -6.01 10.96
CA GLY A 237 -4.92 -5.17 11.87
C GLY A 237 -5.73 -4.70 13.09
N LEU A 238 -6.97 -4.25 12.89
CA LEU A 238 -7.88 -3.87 13.98
C LEU A 238 -8.23 -5.06 14.88
N GLY A 239 -8.38 -6.27 14.33
CA GLY A 239 -8.60 -7.49 15.10
C GLY A 239 -7.44 -7.78 16.05
N PHE A 240 -6.19 -7.70 15.55
CA PHE A 240 -5.01 -7.89 16.40
C PHE A 240 -4.72 -6.72 17.34
N LEU A 241 -5.13 -5.51 16.98
CA LEU A 241 -5.12 -4.38 17.91
C LEU A 241 -6.11 -4.63 19.08
N THR A 242 -7.31 -5.10 18.76
CA THR A 242 -8.31 -5.49 19.78
C THR A 242 -7.75 -6.57 20.71
N LEU A 243 -7.18 -7.64 20.16
CA LEU A 243 -6.60 -8.74 20.95
C LEU A 243 -5.47 -8.26 21.87
N ARG A 244 -4.62 -7.33 21.40
CA ARG A 244 -3.58 -6.73 22.25
C ARG A 244 -4.17 -6.02 23.46
N HIS A 245 -5.25 -5.26 23.28
CA HIS A 245 -5.85 -4.44 24.32
C HIS A 245 -6.92 -5.13 25.16
N LEU A 246 -7.29 -6.37 24.84
CA LEU A 246 -8.09 -7.24 25.71
C LEU A 246 -7.25 -7.94 26.78
N GLY A 247 -5.90 -7.91 26.67
CA GLY A 247 -5.00 -8.45 27.67
C GLY A 247 -4.98 -7.62 28.98
N GLN A 248 -4.37 -8.16 30.04
CA GLN A 248 -4.35 -7.55 31.39
C GLN A 248 -3.73 -6.14 31.45
N SER A 249 -2.78 -5.85 30.56
CA SER A 249 -2.11 -4.53 30.45
C SER A 249 -2.72 -3.63 29.37
N GLY A 250 -3.83 -4.05 28.77
CA GLY A 250 -4.46 -3.35 27.65
C GLY A 250 -5.39 -2.22 28.08
N ASP A 251 -5.83 -1.45 27.08
CA ASP A 251 -6.80 -0.36 27.24
C ASP A 251 -8.15 -0.72 26.60
N ALA A 252 -9.17 -0.88 27.43
CA ALA A 252 -10.50 -1.28 26.99
C ALA A 252 -11.14 -0.28 26.01
N PHE A 253 -10.81 1.01 26.08
CA PHE A 253 -11.35 2.01 25.16
C PHE A 253 -10.77 1.82 23.75
N ILE A 254 -9.47 1.53 23.63
CA ILE A 254 -8.84 1.24 22.32
C ILE A 254 -9.40 -0.06 21.76
N ALA A 255 -9.51 -1.12 22.58
CA ALA A 255 -10.10 -2.39 22.15
C ALA A 255 -11.53 -2.20 21.61
N THR A 256 -12.36 -1.48 22.36
CA THR A 256 -13.75 -1.22 21.97
C THR A 256 -13.82 -0.38 20.70
N THR A 257 -12.99 0.66 20.57
CA THR A 257 -12.94 1.50 19.37
C THR A 257 -12.47 0.71 18.15
N ALA A 258 -11.50 -0.18 18.30
CA ALA A 258 -11.05 -1.06 17.23
C ALA A 258 -12.17 -2.01 16.78
N LEU A 259 -12.94 -2.60 17.70
CA LEU A 259 -14.12 -3.42 17.40
C LEU A 259 -15.20 -2.64 16.64
N PHE A 260 -15.54 -1.43 17.10
CA PHE A 260 -16.46 -0.55 16.36
C PHE A 260 -15.90 -0.17 14.99
N GLY A 261 -14.58 0.01 14.88
CA GLY A 261 -13.88 0.22 13.61
C GLY A 261 -14.07 -0.95 12.65
N ILE A 262 -13.91 -2.19 13.11
CA ILE A 262 -14.19 -3.40 12.31
C ILE A 262 -15.62 -3.39 11.79
N LEU A 263 -16.60 -3.15 12.67
CA LEU A 263 -18.00 -3.09 12.28
C LEU A 263 -18.27 -1.97 11.25
N ALA A 264 -17.74 -0.78 11.49
CA ALA A 264 -17.87 0.36 10.57
C ALA A 264 -17.29 0.09 9.19
N ILE A 265 -16.10 -0.53 9.11
CA ILE A 265 -15.46 -0.93 7.86
C ILE A 265 -16.28 -2.02 7.15
N PHE A 266 -16.76 -3.02 7.90
CA PHE A 266 -17.62 -4.07 7.35
C PHE A 266 -18.92 -3.51 6.77
N LEU A 267 -19.60 -2.63 7.49
CA LEU A 267 -20.80 -1.94 7.03
C LEU A 267 -20.50 -1.07 5.80
N ALA A 268 -19.42 -0.27 5.83
CA ALA A 268 -19.01 0.55 4.70
C ALA A 268 -18.71 -0.29 3.44
N ALA A 269 -18.13 -1.47 3.61
CA ALA A 269 -17.86 -2.42 2.52
C ALA A 269 -19.10 -3.17 2.03
N SER A 270 -20.17 -3.26 2.85
CA SER A 270 -21.41 -3.99 2.55
C SER A 270 -22.48 -3.10 1.88
N ILE A 271 -22.52 -1.81 2.19
CA ILE A 271 -23.47 -0.87 1.59
C ILE A 271 -23.15 -0.72 0.11
N ARG A 272 -24.07 -1.13 -0.76
CA ARG A 272 -23.95 -0.91 -2.22
C ARG A 272 -23.88 0.59 -2.48
N GLY A 273 -22.73 1.06 -2.98
CA GLY A 273 -22.57 2.45 -3.38
C GLY A 273 -23.55 2.76 -4.50
N GLN A 274 -24.37 3.77 -4.32
CA GLN A 274 -25.00 4.46 -5.44
C GLN A 274 -23.85 4.88 -6.39
N THR A 275 -24.08 4.72 -7.70
CA THR A 275 -23.11 4.99 -8.77
C THR A 275 -22.21 6.16 -8.45
N SER A 276 -20.92 5.91 -8.39
CA SER A 276 -19.90 6.93 -8.09
C SER A 276 -20.11 8.16 -8.98
N PRO A 277 -20.09 9.38 -8.45
CA PRO A 277 -19.97 10.55 -9.29
C PRO A 277 -18.69 10.42 -10.12
N LYS A 278 -18.79 10.71 -11.42
CA LYS A 278 -17.64 10.83 -12.31
C LYS A 278 -16.78 12.00 -11.82
N ILE A 279 -15.86 11.75 -10.92
CA ILE A 279 -14.81 12.70 -10.58
C ILE A 279 -13.54 12.14 -11.22
N TRP A 280 -13.10 12.88 -12.29
CA TRP A 280 -11.88 12.72 -13.13
C TRP A 280 -11.89 11.61 -14.16
#